data_9dbd98a7c2203d1cd504e70f3df57e44
#
_entry.id   9dbd98a7c2203d1cd504e70f3df57e44
#
_cell.length_a   1.000
_cell.length_b   1.000
_cell.length_c   1.000
_cell.angle_alpha   90.00
_cell.angle_beta   90.00
_cell.angle_gamma   90.00
#
_symmetry.space_group_name_H-M   'P 1'
#
loop_
_entity.id
_entity.type
_entity.pdbx_description
1 polymer ?
#
loop_
_entity_poly.entity_id
_entity_poly.type
_entity_poly.pdbx_seq_one_letter_code
_entity_poly.pdbx_strand_id
1 'polypeptide(L)'
;MTFRFPALSSLILALGFVFAPQAHALDPTNPQHLGSIERAKAGRATELLDAAVAYLKRNGPEKAFEAFNVQQGTFVYGPYYVYVVDSTGFLYANGGTQMSLAGHNVLELRDAAGKPMIRDLIAAAEQSPNGAIEYRWLNPEENHIDVKIGMYSKVDKYIVSVGYYTSRATQKEAQALLDRAVDYLKQNGGDKAFAAFNNQQGGFTHDDQYVFAIGVEDGRYRASGASPQLNGMDVRGMKDAAGNPLFEDMINIAKTKGSGTVEYVWRNPATNAVESKHTLIQRVGDVLLGVGYYTK
;
A
#
# COMPACT_ATOMS: atom_id res chain seq x y z
N MET A 1 -68.43 42.24 -15.01
CA MET A 1 -68.14 41.27 -13.93
C MET A 1 -66.92 40.49 -14.32
N THR A 2 -65.81 40.89 -13.78
CA THR A 2 -64.46 40.29 -14.09
C THR A 2 -64.00 39.51 -12.88
N PHE A 3 -64.00 38.21 -12.99
CA PHE A 3 -63.43 37.31 -11.96
C PHE A 3 -61.91 37.20 -12.11
N ARG A 4 -61.18 37.57 -11.09
CA ARG A 4 -59.72 37.37 -10.91
C ARG A 4 -59.52 36.05 -10.18
N PHE A 5 -58.72 35.14 -10.75
CA PHE A 5 -58.17 33.96 -10.06
C PHE A 5 -56.83 34.32 -9.42
N PRO A 6 -56.54 33.86 -8.20
CA PRO A 6 -55.23 34.07 -7.57
C PRO A 6 -54.23 33.00 -8.07
N ALA A 7 -52.99 33.46 -8.33
CA ALA A 7 -51.88 32.61 -8.71
C ALA A 7 -51.42 31.79 -7.52
N LEU A 8 -51.38 30.46 -7.65
CA LEU A 8 -50.71 29.56 -6.74
C LEU A 8 -49.21 29.58 -7.05
N SER A 9 -48.41 30.11 -6.13
CA SER A 9 -46.95 30.01 -6.16
C SER A 9 -46.56 28.63 -5.67
N SER A 10 -46.08 27.78 -6.58
CA SER A 10 -45.49 26.48 -6.25
C SER A 10 -44.08 26.68 -5.74
N LEU A 11 -43.86 26.46 -4.45
CA LEU A 11 -42.58 26.41 -3.80
C LEU A 11 -41.90 25.06 -4.13
N ILE A 12 -40.93 25.06 -5.06
CA ILE A 12 -40.13 23.88 -5.36
C ILE A 12 -39.02 23.83 -4.31
N LEU A 13 -39.18 22.89 -3.36
CA LEU A 13 -38.13 22.56 -2.38
C LEU A 13 -37.10 21.68 -3.09
N ALA A 14 -36.00 22.27 -3.52
CA ALA A 14 -34.85 21.53 -4.03
C ALA A 14 -34.14 20.81 -2.86
N LEU A 15 -34.44 19.54 -2.65
CA LEU A 15 -33.63 18.68 -1.81
C LEU A 15 -32.29 18.47 -2.52
N GLY A 16 -31.29 19.25 -2.12
CA GLY A 16 -29.90 19.00 -2.47
C GLY A 16 -29.41 17.72 -1.77
N PHE A 17 -29.35 16.62 -2.50
CA PHE A 17 -28.59 15.46 -2.06
C PHE A 17 -27.11 15.83 -2.10
N VAL A 18 -26.54 16.13 -0.92
CA VAL A 18 -25.09 16.17 -0.74
C VAL A 18 -24.61 14.71 -0.80
N PHE A 19 -24.15 14.29 -1.97
CA PHE A 19 -23.37 13.07 -2.08
C PHE A 19 -22.04 13.31 -1.38
N ALA A 20 -21.92 12.87 -0.12
CA ALA A 20 -20.62 12.65 0.47
C ALA A 20 -19.92 11.58 -0.39
N PRO A 21 -18.68 11.80 -0.86
CA PRO A 21 -17.94 10.75 -1.55
C PRO A 21 -17.76 9.60 -0.56
N GLN A 22 -18.45 8.50 -0.77
CA GLN A 22 -18.14 7.26 -0.09
C GLN A 22 -16.74 6.88 -0.56
N ALA A 23 -15.79 6.90 0.36
CA ALA A 23 -14.49 6.29 0.15
C ALA A 23 -14.76 4.80 -0.11
N HIS A 24 -14.83 4.41 -1.38
CA HIS A 24 -14.89 3.01 -1.75
C HIS A 24 -13.59 2.39 -1.26
N ALA A 25 -13.70 1.44 -0.34
CA ALA A 25 -12.58 0.61 0.03
C ALA A 25 -11.98 0.05 -1.27
N LEU A 26 -10.67 0.25 -1.47
CA LEU A 26 -10.00 -0.25 -2.66
C LEU A 26 -10.14 -1.76 -2.68
N ASP A 27 -10.69 -2.29 -3.76
CA ASP A 27 -10.77 -3.72 -3.98
C ASP A 27 -9.35 -4.24 -4.29
N PRO A 28 -8.70 -4.98 -3.37
CA PRO A 28 -7.35 -5.48 -3.56
C PRO A 28 -7.26 -6.55 -4.65
N THR A 29 -8.39 -7.05 -5.13
CA THR A 29 -8.44 -8.01 -6.25
C THR A 29 -8.49 -7.31 -7.61
N ASN A 30 -8.78 -5.99 -7.66
CA ASN A 30 -8.82 -5.23 -8.91
C ASN A 30 -7.46 -4.54 -9.16
N PRO A 31 -6.63 -5.03 -10.12
CA PRO A 31 -5.30 -4.47 -10.39
C PRO A 31 -5.30 -2.99 -10.79
N GLN A 32 -6.43 -2.46 -11.28
CA GLN A 32 -6.54 -1.05 -11.66
C GLN A 32 -6.63 -0.11 -10.45
N HIS A 33 -7.02 -0.64 -9.29
CA HIS A 33 -7.12 0.13 -8.05
C HIS A 33 -5.79 0.17 -7.27
N LEU A 34 -4.81 -0.67 -7.64
CA LEU A 34 -3.52 -0.77 -6.98
C LEU A 34 -2.50 0.19 -7.57
N GLY A 35 -1.57 0.68 -6.76
CA GLY A 35 -0.36 1.35 -7.19
C GLY A 35 0.57 0.40 -7.96
N SER A 36 1.57 0.94 -8.64
CA SER A 36 2.49 0.13 -9.45
C SER A 36 3.23 -0.93 -8.64
N ILE A 37 3.62 -0.60 -7.42
CA ILE A 37 4.37 -1.49 -6.51
C ILE A 37 3.44 -2.59 -6.00
N GLU A 38 2.28 -2.22 -5.47
CA GLU A 38 1.32 -3.18 -4.94
C GLU A 38 0.76 -4.09 -6.03
N ARG A 39 0.55 -3.54 -7.24
CA ARG A 39 0.14 -4.34 -8.42
C ARG A 39 1.17 -5.42 -8.77
N ALA A 40 2.47 -5.10 -8.73
CA ALA A 40 3.52 -6.07 -8.98
C ALA A 40 3.55 -7.17 -7.89
N LYS A 41 3.36 -6.80 -6.62
CA LYS A 41 3.26 -7.74 -5.50
C LYS A 41 2.02 -8.63 -5.63
N ALA A 42 0.86 -8.06 -5.92
CA ALA A 42 -0.38 -8.79 -6.15
C ALA A 42 -0.27 -9.74 -7.35
N GLY A 43 0.36 -9.31 -8.45
CA GLY A 43 0.62 -10.15 -9.62
C GLY A 43 1.40 -11.41 -9.29
N ARG A 44 2.50 -11.29 -8.54
CA ARG A 44 3.30 -12.44 -8.09
C ARG A 44 2.51 -13.38 -7.17
N ALA A 45 1.71 -12.83 -6.25
CA ALA A 45 0.84 -13.62 -5.39
C ALA A 45 -0.21 -14.39 -6.20
N THR A 46 -0.81 -13.75 -7.22
CA THR A 46 -1.78 -14.38 -8.13
C THR A 46 -1.14 -15.53 -8.91
N GLU A 47 0.03 -15.29 -9.51
CA GLU A 47 0.76 -16.32 -10.27
C GLU A 47 1.04 -17.56 -9.41
N LEU A 48 1.49 -17.37 -8.16
CA LEU A 48 1.76 -18.47 -7.25
C LEU A 48 0.46 -19.17 -6.81
N LEU A 49 -0.62 -18.41 -6.54
CA LEU A 49 -1.92 -18.96 -6.20
C LEU A 49 -2.50 -19.82 -7.32
N ASP A 50 -2.45 -19.33 -8.55
CA ASP A 50 -2.94 -20.05 -9.74
C ASP A 50 -2.13 -21.34 -9.96
N ALA A 51 -0.80 -21.28 -9.80
CA ALA A 51 0.07 -22.43 -9.88
C ALA A 51 -0.27 -23.48 -8.80
N ALA A 52 -0.53 -23.03 -7.55
CA ALA A 52 -0.90 -23.91 -6.45
C ALA A 52 -2.27 -24.57 -6.67
N VAL A 53 -3.27 -23.80 -7.11
CA VAL A 53 -4.60 -24.33 -7.46
C VAL A 53 -4.51 -25.37 -8.60
N ALA A 54 -3.77 -25.05 -9.66
CA ALA A 54 -3.56 -25.98 -10.76
C ALA A 54 -2.84 -27.26 -10.33
N TYR A 55 -1.87 -27.14 -9.42
CA TYR A 55 -1.13 -28.27 -8.88
C TYR A 55 -2.03 -29.17 -8.01
N LEU A 56 -2.84 -28.58 -7.12
CA LEU A 56 -3.81 -29.28 -6.28
C LEU A 56 -4.82 -30.08 -7.12
N LYS A 57 -5.41 -29.42 -8.14
CA LYS A 57 -6.39 -30.06 -9.04
C LYS A 57 -5.78 -31.24 -9.83
N ARG A 58 -4.52 -31.14 -10.24
CA ARG A 58 -3.84 -32.15 -11.07
C ARG A 58 -3.29 -33.32 -10.28
N ASN A 59 -2.75 -33.07 -9.07
CA ASN A 59 -1.99 -34.08 -8.33
C ASN A 59 -2.73 -34.62 -7.10
N GLY A 60 -3.86 -34.02 -6.74
CA GLY A 60 -4.63 -34.33 -5.54
C GLY A 60 -4.07 -33.71 -4.26
N PRO A 61 -4.85 -33.77 -3.18
CA PRO A 61 -4.55 -33.03 -1.95
C PRO A 61 -3.27 -33.53 -1.24
N GLU A 62 -3.03 -34.82 -1.15
CA GLU A 62 -1.88 -35.38 -0.43
C GLU A 62 -0.55 -34.84 -0.99
N LYS A 63 -0.34 -35.01 -2.32
CA LYS A 63 0.87 -34.53 -2.99
C LYS A 63 0.97 -33.00 -2.99
N ALA A 64 -0.17 -32.31 -3.09
CA ALA A 64 -0.16 -30.86 -3.07
C ALA A 64 0.25 -30.32 -1.70
N PHE A 65 -0.29 -30.85 -0.61
CA PHE A 65 0.04 -30.38 0.74
C PHE A 65 1.48 -30.73 1.12
N GLU A 66 1.98 -31.89 0.70
CA GLU A 66 3.40 -32.22 0.84
C GLU A 66 4.28 -31.16 0.16
N ALA A 67 3.98 -30.82 -1.11
CA ALA A 67 4.74 -29.81 -1.87
C ALA A 67 4.63 -28.38 -1.27
N PHE A 68 3.45 -28.00 -0.75
CA PHE A 68 3.22 -26.66 -0.17
C PHE A 68 3.86 -26.49 1.21
N ASN A 69 4.15 -27.57 1.93
CA ASN A 69 4.85 -27.56 3.22
C ASN A 69 6.38 -27.47 3.09
N VAL A 70 6.95 -27.50 1.89
CA VAL A 70 8.40 -27.40 1.69
C VAL A 70 8.82 -25.92 1.71
N GLN A 71 9.55 -25.47 2.75
CA GLN A 71 9.94 -24.06 2.97
C GLN A 71 10.75 -23.42 1.85
N GLN A 72 11.56 -24.16 1.14
CA GLN A 72 12.37 -23.69 0.01
C GLN A 72 11.94 -24.39 -1.29
N GLY A 73 10.69 -24.81 -1.34
CA GLY A 73 10.09 -25.48 -2.47
C GLY A 73 9.55 -24.52 -3.53
N THR A 74 9.01 -25.11 -4.59
CA THR A 74 8.43 -24.39 -5.74
C THR A 74 7.27 -23.45 -5.35
N PHE A 75 6.63 -23.68 -4.19
CA PHE A 75 5.48 -22.91 -3.71
C PHE A 75 5.81 -21.90 -2.60
N VAL A 76 7.11 -21.56 -2.47
CA VAL A 76 7.61 -20.49 -1.58
C VAL A 76 8.60 -19.63 -2.37
N TYR A 77 8.36 -18.33 -2.43
CA TYR A 77 9.23 -17.38 -3.11
C TYR A 77 9.33 -16.08 -2.29
N GLY A 78 10.43 -15.91 -1.56
CA GLY A 78 10.59 -14.78 -0.63
C GLY A 78 9.42 -14.71 0.37
N PRO A 79 8.67 -13.60 0.43
CA PRO A 79 7.56 -13.44 1.35
C PRO A 79 6.28 -14.14 0.88
N TYR A 80 6.25 -14.68 -0.34
CA TYR A 80 5.10 -15.37 -0.92
C TYR A 80 5.17 -16.87 -0.61
N TYR A 81 4.11 -17.39 -0.01
CA TYR A 81 3.97 -18.81 0.27
C TYR A 81 2.52 -19.25 0.28
N VAL A 82 2.30 -20.51 -0.04
CA VAL A 82 0.98 -21.12 -0.03
C VAL A 82 0.62 -21.58 1.37
N TYR A 83 -0.62 -21.36 1.78
CA TYR A 83 -1.25 -22.08 2.89
C TYR A 83 -2.65 -22.56 2.49
N VAL A 84 -3.12 -23.64 3.11
CA VAL A 84 -4.40 -24.27 2.78
C VAL A 84 -5.17 -24.60 4.04
N VAL A 85 -6.39 -24.09 4.15
CA VAL A 85 -7.35 -24.43 5.21
C VAL A 85 -8.64 -24.99 4.62
N ASP A 86 -9.47 -25.63 5.43
CA ASP A 86 -10.85 -25.96 5.08
C ASP A 86 -11.87 -25.13 5.86
N SER A 87 -13.15 -25.35 5.63
CA SER A 87 -14.25 -24.66 6.30
C SER A 87 -14.33 -24.91 7.80
N THR A 88 -13.63 -25.92 8.33
CA THR A 88 -13.54 -26.18 9.78
C THR A 88 -12.37 -25.45 10.45
N GLY A 89 -11.51 -24.79 9.65
CA GLY A 89 -10.30 -24.14 10.10
C GLY A 89 -9.11 -25.08 10.29
N PHE A 90 -9.16 -26.30 9.74
CA PHE A 90 -8.01 -27.19 9.75
C PHE A 90 -6.98 -26.77 8.71
N LEU A 91 -5.72 -26.55 9.12
CA LEU A 91 -4.62 -26.10 8.29
C LEU A 91 -3.84 -27.31 7.73
N TYR A 92 -4.01 -27.60 6.46
CA TYR A 92 -3.37 -28.74 5.78
C TYR A 92 -1.94 -28.44 5.34
N ALA A 93 -1.68 -27.21 4.96
CA ALA A 93 -0.35 -26.80 4.49
C ALA A 93 -0.05 -25.35 4.87
N ASN A 94 1.23 -25.06 5.12
CA ASN A 94 1.75 -23.73 5.39
C ASN A 94 3.24 -23.65 5.00
N GLY A 95 3.55 -23.04 3.86
CA GLY A 95 4.91 -22.78 3.40
C GLY A 95 5.64 -21.65 4.12
N GLY A 96 4.95 -20.90 4.99
CA GLY A 96 5.54 -19.80 5.74
C GLY A 96 6.42 -20.24 6.91
N THR A 97 7.03 -19.27 7.58
CA THR A 97 7.96 -19.51 8.70
C THR A 97 7.33 -20.20 9.92
N GLN A 98 6.01 -20.15 10.06
CA GLN A 98 5.27 -20.79 11.16
C GLN A 98 4.71 -22.16 10.74
N MET A 99 5.55 -23.00 10.20
CA MET A 99 5.17 -24.35 9.71
C MET A 99 4.55 -25.24 10.80
N SER A 100 4.91 -25.04 12.06
CA SER A 100 4.34 -25.80 13.18
C SER A 100 2.82 -25.71 13.31
N LEU A 101 2.18 -24.76 12.61
CA LEU A 101 0.73 -24.63 12.58
C LEU A 101 0.06 -25.65 11.63
N ALA A 102 0.76 -26.18 10.65
CA ALA A 102 0.22 -27.20 9.75
C ALA A 102 -0.15 -28.48 10.55
N GLY A 103 -1.27 -29.09 10.20
CA GLY A 103 -1.82 -30.23 10.92
C GLY A 103 -2.67 -29.87 12.15
N HIS A 104 -2.90 -28.60 12.42
CA HIS A 104 -3.71 -28.12 13.55
C HIS A 104 -4.97 -27.37 13.09
N ASN A 105 -5.96 -27.30 13.99
CA ASN A 105 -7.08 -26.40 13.76
C ASN A 105 -6.67 -24.99 14.19
N VAL A 106 -6.77 -24.03 13.26
CA VAL A 106 -6.37 -22.63 13.42
C VAL A 106 -7.57 -21.67 13.37
N LEU A 107 -8.80 -22.17 13.52
CA LEU A 107 -10.02 -21.38 13.42
C LEU A 107 -10.02 -20.16 14.35
N GLU A 108 -9.48 -20.31 15.55
CA GLU A 108 -9.43 -19.25 16.57
C GLU A 108 -8.15 -18.40 16.49
N LEU A 109 -7.29 -18.66 15.48
CA LEU A 109 -6.07 -17.90 15.30
C LEU A 109 -6.40 -16.43 14.99
N ARG A 110 -5.75 -15.55 15.74
CA ARG A 110 -5.89 -14.10 15.57
C ARG A 110 -4.59 -13.50 15.05
N ASP A 111 -4.73 -12.48 14.27
CA ASP A 111 -3.60 -11.68 13.83
C ASP A 111 -3.06 -10.79 14.97
N ALA A 112 -1.99 -10.03 14.71
CA ALA A 112 -1.37 -9.15 15.71
C ALA A 112 -2.26 -7.99 16.18
N ALA A 113 -3.35 -7.68 15.46
CA ALA A 113 -4.37 -6.71 15.86
C ALA A 113 -5.59 -7.36 16.55
N GLY A 114 -5.57 -8.68 16.76
CA GLY A 114 -6.66 -9.44 17.39
C GLY A 114 -7.77 -9.85 16.40
N LYS A 115 -7.60 -9.66 15.09
CA LYS A 115 -8.57 -10.00 14.06
C LYS A 115 -8.65 -11.52 13.87
N PRO A 116 -9.86 -12.15 13.83
CA PRO A 116 -10.03 -13.59 13.64
C PRO A 116 -9.86 -13.98 12.16
N MET A 117 -8.65 -13.86 11.65
CA MET A 117 -8.34 -13.88 10.21
C MET A 117 -8.77 -15.16 9.48
N ILE A 118 -8.74 -16.33 10.16
CA ILE A 118 -9.16 -17.60 9.54
C ILE A 118 -10.69 -17.66 9.43
N ARG A 119 -11.42 -17.20 10.45
CA ARG A 119 -12.88 -17.08 10.36
C ARG A 119 -13.31 -16.14 9.25
N ASP A 120 -12.62 -15.00 9.11
CA ASP A 120 -12.90 -14.02 8.06
C ASP A 120 -12.59 -14.59 6.67
N LEU A 121 -11.50 -15.34 6.52
CA LEU A 121 -11.16 -16.03 5.28
C LEU A 121 -12.23 -17.04 4.87
N ILE A 122 -12.68 -17.87 5.81
CA ILE A 122 -13.72 -18.88 5.57
C ILE A 122 -15.03 -18.20 5.18
N ALA A 123 -15.46 -17.17 5.94
CA ALA A 123 -16.68 -16.43 5.63
C ALA A 123 -16.64 -15.74 4.25
N ALA A 124 -15.48 -15.17 3.89
CA ALA A 124 -15.28 -14.60 2.55
C ALA A 124 -15.35 -15.65 1.45
N ALA A 125 -14.74 -16.84 1.67
CA ALA A 125 -14.74 -17.93 0.71
C ALA A 125 -16.10 -18.66 0.57
N GLU A 126 -17.00 -18.48 1.52
CA GLU A 126 -18.40 -18.91 1.42
C GLU A 126 -19.23 -17.99 0.52
N GLN A 127 -18.91 -16.69 0.53
CA GLN A 127 -19.60 -15.70 -0.28
C GLN A 127 -19.07 -15.66 -1.74
N SER A 128 -17.77 -15.85 -1.91
CA SER A 128 -17.12 -15.84 -3.23
C SER A 128 -16.00 -16.87 -3.27
N PRO A 129 -15.90 -17.69 -4.33
CA PRO A 129 -14.84 -18.70 -4.44
C PRO A 129 -13.45 -18.10 -4.61
N ASN A 130 -13.33 -16.84 -4.98
CA ASN A 130 -12.08 -16.12 -5.12
C ASN A 130 -12.20 -14.76 -4.46
N GLY A 131 -11.13 -14.27 -3.86
CA GLY A 131 -11.11 -12.97 -3.21
C GLY A 131 -9.82 -12.70 -2.47
N ALA A 132 -9.87 -11.73 -1.58
CA ALA A 132 -8.76 -11.40 -0.68
C ALA A 132 -9.26 -10.96 0.68
N ILE A 133 -8.44 -11.17 1.71
CA ILE A 133 -8.63 -10.65 3.06
C ILE A 133 -7.39 -9.88 3.49
N GLU A 134 -7.56 -8.87 4.33
CA GLU A 134 -6.46 -8.12 4.95
C GLU A 134 -6.30 -8.54 6.40
N TYR A 135 -5.06 -8.79 6.85
CA TYR A 135 -4.70 -9.09 8.23
C TYR A 135 -3.23 -8.71 8.50
N ARG A 136 -2.82 -8.68 9.77
CA ARG A 136 -1.45 -8.35 10.19
C ARG A 136 -0.66 -9.61 10.48
N TRP A 137 0.47 -9.80 9.78
CA TRP A 137 1.27 -11.00 9.91
C TRP A 137 2.76 -10.71 9.84
N LEU A 138 3.57 -11.63 10.40
CA LEU A 138 5.02 -11.53 10.34
C LEU A 138 5.50 -11.60 8.89
N ASN A 139 6.13 -10.52 8.44
CA ASN A 139 6.82 -10.46 7.16
C ASN A 139 8.20 -11.13 7.32
N PRO A 140 8.48 -12.24 6.60
CA PRO A 140 9.72 -12.97 6.76
C PRO A 140 10.96 -12.24 6.19
N GLU A 141 10.79 -11.30 5.27
CA GLU A 141 11.88 -10.53 4.70
C GLU A 141 12.34 -9.42 5.65
N GLU A 142 11.41 -8.75 6.30
CA GLU A 142 11.70 -7.58 7.13
C GLU A 142 11.69 -7.90 8.63
N ASN A 143 11.26 -9.12 8.99
CA ASN A 143 11.17 -9.63 10.37
C ASN A 143 10.34 -8.72 11.31
N HIS A 144 9.27 -8.12 10.78
CA HIS A 144 8.30 -7.36 11.57
C HIS A 144 6.85 -7.67 11.14
N ILE A 145 5.89 -7.20 11.93
CA ILE A 145 4.47 -7.39 11.63
C ILE A 145 4.00 -6.33 10.64
N ASP A 146 3.59 -6.79 9.45
CA ASP A 146 3.03 -5.95 8.39
C ASP A 146 1.57 -6.25 8.10
N VAL A 147 0.95 -5.38 7.33
CA VAL A 147 -0.32 -5.67 6.67
C VAL A 147 -0.06 -6.69 5.57
N LYS A 148 -0.77 -7.81 5.62
CA LYS A 148 -0.75 -8.85 4.58
C LYS A 148 -2.09 -8.91 3.89
N ILE A 149 -2.07 -8.90 2.57
CA ILE A 149 -3.23 -9.17 1.73
C ILE A 149 -3.17 -10.65 1.33
N GLY A 150 -4.03 -11.47 1.92
CA GLY A 150 -4.17 -12.90 1.61
C GLY A 150 -5.17 -13.10 0.50
N MET A 151 -4.69 -13.31 -0.72
CA MET A 151 -5.52 -13.71 -1.87
C MET A 151 -5.87 -15.18 -1.75
N TYR A 152 -7.09 -15.56 -2.11
CA TYR A 152 -7.53 -16.96 -1.97
C TYR A 152 -8.35 -17.45 -3.16
N SER A 153 -8.33 -18.77 -3.33
CA SER A 153 -9.20 -19.50 -4.25
C SER A 153 -9.74 -20.76 -3.56
N LYS A 154 -11.06 -20.94 -3.60
CA LYS A 154 -11.74 -22.13 -3.06
C LYS A 154 -11.73 -23.24 -4.11
N VAL A 155 -11.21 -24.40 -3.73
CA VAL A 155 -11.18 -25.61 -4.55
C VAL A 155 -11.81 -26.74 -3.73
N ASP A 156 -13.01 -27.14 -4.07
CA ASP A 156 -13.82 -28.10 -3.31
C ASP A 156 -14.01 -27.61 -1.85
N LYS A 157 -13.55 -28.38 -0.87
CA LYS A 157 -13.58 -28.01 0.56
C LYS A 157 -12.37 -27.18 0.99
N TYR A 158 -11.35 -27.02 0.15
CA TYR A 158 -10.10 -26.35 0.48
C TYR A 158 -10.11 -24.90 0.05
N ILE A 159 -9.55 -24.04 0.88
CA ILE A 159 -9.26 -22.64 0.61
C ILE A 159 -7.75 -22.53 0.50
N VAL A 160 -7.25 -22.39 -0.74
CA VAL A 160 -5.84 -22.17 -1.05
C VAL A 160 -5.58 -20.69 -1.00
N SER A 161 -4.56 -20.25 -0.28
CA SER A 161 -4.23 -18.83 -0.15
C SER A 161 -2.75 -18.56 -0.33
N VAL A 162 -2.45 -17.42 -0.97
CA VAL A 162 -1.13 -16.81 -1.07
C VAL A 162 -1.25 -15.34 -0.74
N GLY A 163 -0.37 -14.80 0.08
CA GLY A 163 -0.42 -13.38 0.42
C GLY A 163 0.82 -12.61 0.00
N TYR A 164 0.64 -11.28 -0.11
CA TYR A 164 1.72 -10.33 -0.23
C TYR A 164 1.63 -9.29 0.89
N TYR A 165 2.75 -8.65 1.21
CA TYR A 165 2.83 -7.66 2.27
C TYR A 165 2.81 -6.24 1.70
N THR A 166 2.04 -5.37 2.38
CA THR A 166 2.02 -3.93 2.13
C THR A 166 2.68 -3.27 3.33
N SER A 167 3.98 -3.04 3.22
CA SER A 167 4.73 -2.31 4.25
C SER A 167 4.36 -0.84 4.18
N ARG A 168 4.10 -0.23 5.35
CA ARG A 168 3.94 1.21 5.47
C ARG A 168 5.12 1.74 6.26
N ALA A 169 5.81 2.69 5.66
CA ALA A 169 6.92 3.34 6.32
C ALA A 169 6.45 4.03 7.62
N THR A 170 7.27 3.89 8.66
CA THR A 170 7.10 4.60 9.92
C THR A 170 7.81 5.96 9.86
N GLN A 171 7.50 6.86 10.80
CA GLN A 171 8.22 8.11 10.95
C GLN A 171 9.74 7.89 11.16
N LYS A 172 10.12 6.86 11.92
CA LYS A 172 11.52 6.53 12.18
C LYS A 172 12.27 6.12 10.91
N GLU A 173 11.63 5.33 10.06
CA GLU A 173 12.19 4.91 8.77
C GLU A 173 12.27 6.09 7.80
N ALA A 174 11.24 6.96 7.78
CA ALA A 174 11.28 8.19 6.99
C ALA A 174 12.44 9.11 7.41
N GLN A 175 12.68 9.27 8.72
CA GLN A 175 13.82 10.03 9.22
C GLN A 175 15.15 9.39 8.80
N ALA A 176 15.29 8.08 8.96
CA ALA A 176 16.51 7.38 8.57
C ALA A 176 16.82 7.48 7.06
N LEU A 177 15.77 7.44 6.21
CA LEU A 177 15.93 7.65 4.77
C LEU A 177 16.29 9.09 4.43
N LEU A 178 15.69 10.08 5.11
CA LEU A 178 16.03 11.49 4.94
C LEU A 178 17.50 11.77 5.33
N ASP A 179 17.95 11.25 6.46
CA ASP A 179 19.33 11.41 6.93
C ASP A 179 20.32 10.83 5.90
N ARG A 180 20.07 9.62 5.39
CA ARG A 180 20.86 9.01 4.32
C ARG A 180 20.87 9.86 3.04
N ALA A 181 19.72 10.43 2.66
CA ALA A 181 19.63 11.28 1.47
C ALA A 181 20.42 12.59 1.63
N VAL A 182 20.35 13.20 2.82
CA VAL A 182 21.14 14.40 3.18
C VAL A 182 22.64 14.11 3.09
N ASP A 183 23.10 13.01 3.69
CA ASP A 183 24.50 12.62 3.66
C ASP A 183 24.96 12.29 2.24
N TYR A 184 24.14 11.58 1.47
CA TYR A 184 24.45 11.23 0.09
C TYR A 184 24.58 12.49 -0.79
N LEU A 185 23.69 13.47 -0.64
CA LEU A 185 23.74 14.74 -1.37
C LEU A 185 25.02 15.53 -1.03
N LYS A 186 25.36 15.62 0.28
CA LYS A 186 26.60 16.30 0.74
C LYS A 186 27.86 15.67 0.19
N GLN A 187 27.92 14.33 0.13
CA GLN A 187 29.11 13.59 -0.30
C GLN A 187 29.28 13.53 -1.82
N ASN A 188 28.19 13.48 -2.58
CA ASN A 188 28.23 13.18 -4.01
C ASN A 188 27.86 14.35 -4.92
N GLY A 189 27.33 15.45 -4.35
CA GLY A 189 26.83 16.58 -5.11
C GLY A 189 25.46 16.34 -5.75
N GLY A 190 24.86 17.43 -6.28
CA GLY A 190 23.48 17.43 -6.78
C GLY A 190 23.22 16.42 -7.90
N ASP A 191 24.03 16.44 -8.96
CA ASP A 191 23.77 15.63 -10.15
C ASP A 191 23.71 14.12 -9.83
N LYS A 192 24.68 13.62 -9.07
CA LYS A 192 24.70 12.20 -8.64
C LYS A 192 23.56 11.88 -7.68
N ALA A 193 23.29 12.78 -6.75
CA ALA A 193 22.23 12.57 -5.75
C ALA A 193 20.85 12.54 -6.42
N PHE A 194 20.58 13.50 -7.30
CA PHE A 194 19.27 13.55 -7.98
C PHE A 194 19.08 12.36 -8.93
N ALA A 195 20.14 11.90 -9.60
CA ALA A 195 20.07 10.67 -10.39
C ALA A 195 19.74 9.46 -9.52
N ALA A 196 20.36 9.33 -8.33
CA ALA A 196 20.09 8.25 -7.39
C ALA A 196 18.67 8.32 -6.80
N PHE A 197 18.16 9.52 -6.47
CA PHE A 197 16.82 9.72 -5.92
C PHE A 197 15.71 9.48 -6.95
N ASN A 198 15.99 9.68 -8.24
CA ASN A 198 15.08 9.39 -9.35
C ASN A 198 15.03 7.90 -9.72
N ASN A 199 15.99 7.11 -9.25
CA ASN A 199 16.02 5.67 -9.53
C ASN A 199 15.01 4.94 -8.64
N GLN A 200 13.87 4.57 -9.21
CA GLN A 200 12.77 3.87 -8.50
C GLN A 200 13.17 2.47 -7.98
N GLN A 201 14.23 1.89 -8.53
CA GLN A 201 14.79 0.60 -8.08
C GLN A 201 16.05 0.79 -7.21
N GLY A 202 16.39 2.04 -6.89
CA GLY A 202 17.55 2.38 -6.07
C GLY A 202 17.23 2.39 -4.57
N GLY A 203 18.29 2.59 -3.76
CA GLY A 203 18.18 2.58 -2.30
C GLY A 203 17.45 3.77 -1.67
N PHE A 204 16.86 4.70 -2.48
CA PHE A 204 16.13 5.88 -2.03
C PHE A 204 14.62 5.83 -2.32
N THR A 205 14.14 4.67 -2.76
CA THR A 205 12.71 4.39 -2.95
C THR A 205 12.45 2.97 -2.45
N HIS A 206 11.46 2.82 -1.57
CA HIS A 206 11.04 1.52 -1.04
C HIS A 206 9.55 1.58 -0.68
N ASP A 207 8.73 0.77 -1.35
CA ASP A 207 7.27 0.71 -1.19
C ASP A 207 6.58 2.08 -1.27
N ASP A 208 6.04 2.60 -0.16
CA ASP A 208 5.37 3.90 -0.09
C ASP A 208 6.32 5.04 0.27
N GLN A 209 7.61 4.75 0.49
CA GLN A 209 8.63 5.70 0.91
C GLN A 209 9.58 6.05 -0.22
N TYR A 210 9.83 7.33 -0.41
CA TYR A 210 10.75 7.83 -1.44
C TYR A 210 11.29 9.20 -1.07
N VAL A 211 12.50 9.47 -1.58
CA VAL A 211 13.12 10.81 -1.51
C VAL A 211 12.59 11.68 -2.65
N PHE A 212 12.33 12.94 -2.35
CA PHE A 212 12.19 13.99 -3.35
C PHE A 212 13.05 15.20 -3.02
N ALA A 213 13.39 15.97 -4.04
CA ALA A 213 14.22 17.16 -3.94
C ALA A 213 13.62 18.33 -4.72
N ILE A 214 13.57 19.52 -4.10
CA ILE A 214 13.03 20.74 -4.70
C ILE A 214 14.03 21.88 -4.50
N GLY A 215 14.25 22.70 -5.52
CA GLY A 215 15.02 23.94 -5.41
C GLY A 215 14.29 24.94 -4.54
N VAL A 216 14.94 25.43 -3.48
CA VAL A 216 14.32 26.34 -2.49
C VAL A 216 13.97 27.69 -3.09
N GLU A 217 14.77 28.20 -4.04
CA GLU A 217 14.56 29.52 -4.62
C GLU A 217 13.63 29.50 -5.84
N ASP A 218 13.78 28.49 -6.72
CA ASP A 218 13.02 28.41 -7.96
C ASP A 218 11.78 27.49 -7.88
N GLY A 219 11.61 26.74 -6.79
CA GLY A 219 10.48 25.86 -6.56
C GLY A 219 10.39 24.70 -7.54
N ARG A 220 11.51 24.30 -8.18
CA ARG A 220 11.49 23.24 -9.19
C ARG A 220 11.91 21.90 -8.61
N TYR A 221 11.18 20.84 -9.00
CA TYR A 221 11.62 19.48 -8.73
C TYR A 221 13.00 19.21 -9.34
N ARG A 222 13.91 18.69 -8.50
CA ARG A 222 15.23 18.15 -8.92
C ARG A 222 15.19 16.63 -9.00
N ALA A 223 14.41 16.01 -8.10
CA ALA A 223 14.22 14.57 -8.06
C ALA A 223 12.89 14.18 -7.41
N SER A 224 12.33 13.05 -7.82
CA SER A 224 11.19 12.41 -7.16
C SER A 224 11.23 10.91 -7.40
N GLY A 225 11.49 10.13 -6.36
CA GLY A 225 11.53 8.66 -6.44
C GLY A 225 10.19 8.03 -6.85
N ALA A 226 9.06 8.65 -6.48
CA ALA A 226 7.74 8.16 -6.91
C ALA A 226 7.35 8.63 -8.31
N SER A 227 7.83 9.82 -8.74
CA SER A 227 7.35 10.48 -9.97
C SER A 227 8.48 11.24 -10.65
N PRO A 228 9.49 10.55 -11.23
CA PRO A 228 10.63 11.19 -11.88
C PRO A 228 10.24 12.12 -13.05
N GLN A 229 9.07 11.89 -13.65
CA GLN A 229 8.53 12.74 -14.73
C GLN A 229 8.19 14.17 -14.27
N LEU A 230 8.14 14.44 -12.94
CA LEU A 230 7.92 15.80 -12.42
C LEU A 230 9.20 16.66 -12.41
N ASN A 231 10.35 16.11 -12.74
CA ASN A 231 11.62 16.84 -12.73
C ASN A 231 11.57 18.08 -13.61
N GLY A 232 12.05 19.20 -13.07
CA GLY A 232 12.02 20.51 -13.71
C GLY A 232 10.70 21.28 -13.58
N MET A 233 9.61 20.62 -13.12
CA MET A 233 8.32 21.28 -12.90
C MET A 233 8.41 22.24 -11.71
N ASP A 234 7.87 23.45 -11.87
CA ASP A 234 7.64 24.41 -10.79
C ASP A 234 6.42 23.96 -9.97
N VAL A 235 6.63 23.70 -8.68
CA VAL A 235 5.59 23.14 -7.80
C VAL A 235 4.97 24.15 -6.85
N ARG A 236 5.40 25.40 -6.85
CA ARG A 236 4.92 26.42 -5.91
C ARG A 236 3.41 26.63 -5.95
N GLY A 237 2.81 26.54 -7.12
CA GLY A 237 1.36 26.66 -7.29
C GLY A 237 0.58 25.36 -7.10
N MET A 238 1.23 24.22 -6.84
CA MET A 238 0.54 22.95 -6.68
C MET A 238 -0.12 22.87 -5.30
N LYS A 239 -1.34 22.31 -5.32
CA LYS A 239 -2.13 22.05 -4.11
C LYS A 239 -2.35 20.56 -3.97
N ASP A 240 -2.56 20.11 -2.73
CA ASP A 240 -3.01 18.76 -2.45
C ASP A 240 -4.50 18.57 -2.81
N ALA A 241 -5.04 17.36 -2.64
CA ALA A 241 -6.43 17.07 -2.93
C ALA A 241 -7.42 17.79 -1.98
N ALA A 242 -6.95 18.31 -0.85
CA ALA A 242 -7.73 19.12 0.09
C ALA A 242 -7.62 20.64 -0.20
N GLY A 243 -6.79 21.03 -1.19
CA GLY A 243 -6.58 22.43 -1.59
C GLY A 243 -5.45 23.13 -0.85
N ASN A 244 -4.66 22.46 -0.04
CA ASN A 244 -3.56 23.05 0.72
C ASN A 244 -2.33 23.32 -0.16
N PRO A 245 -1.60 24.45 0.03
CA PRO A 245 -0.41 24.80 -0.77
C PRO A 245 0.86 24.11 -0.24
N LEU A 246 0.86 22.78 -0.24
CA LEU A 246 1.84 21.92 0.45
C LEU A 246 3.32 22.26 0.14
N PHE A 247 3.65 22.53 -1.12
CA PHE A 247 5.03 22.81 -1.50
C PHE A 247 5.48 24.23 -1.13
N GLU A 248 4.58 25.19 -1.16
CA GLU A 248 4.85 26.54 -0.65
C GLU A 248 5.15 26.51 0.86
N ASP A 249 4.36 25.74 1.62
CA ASP A 249 4.59 25.54 3.07
C ASP A 249 5.94 24.87 3.33
N MET A 250 6.28 23.81 2.56
CA MET A 250 7.58 23.16 2.67
C MET A 250 8.75 24.10 2.38
N ILE A 251 8.66 24.90 1.30
CA ILE A 251 9.70 25.86 0.94
C ILE A 251 9.83 26.94 2.02
N ASN A 252 8.72 27.45 2.55
CA ASN A 252 8.73 28.45 3.62
C ASN A 252 9.40 27.91 4.91
N ILE A 253 9.09 26.67 5.30
CA ILE A 253 9.75 26.00 6.43
C ILE A 253 11.25 25.82 6.15
N ALA A 254 11.62 25.37 4.95
CA ALA A 254 13.01 25.21 4.57
C ALA A 254 13.79 26.54 4.61
N LYS A 255 13.18 27.65 4.18
CA LYS A 255 13.78 28.98 4.22
C LYS A 255 13.92 29.52 5.63
N THR A 256 12.95 29.32 6.47
CA THR A 256 12.88 29.98 7.81
C THR A 256 13.49 29.14 8.92
N LYS A 257 13.31 27.82 8.89
CA LYS A 257 13.70 26.88 9.96
C LYS A 257 14.77 25.88 9.53
N GLY A 258 14.98 25.70 8.23
CA GLY A 258 15.92 24.71 7.68
C GLY A 258 15.39 23.27 7.69
N SER A 259 14.53 22.89 8.62
CA SER A 259 13.90 21.56 8.72
C SER A 259 12.52 21.65 9.36
N GLY A 260 11.70 20.63 9.16
CA GLY A 260 10.39 20.52 9.77
C GLY A 260 9.56 19.35 9.23
N THR A 261 8.28 19.37 9.58
CA THR A 261 7.29 18.36 9.11
C THR A 261 6.09 19.09 8.52
N VAL A 262 5.57 18.58 7.41
CA VAL A 262 4.34 19.06 6.76
C VAL A 262 3.38 17.90 6.59
N GLU A 263 2.11 18.12 6.93
CA GLU A 263 1.03 17.17 6.75
C GLU A 263 0.12 17.62 5.61
N TYR A 264 -0.24 16.70 4.72
CA TYR A 264 -1.10 16.94 3.57
C TYR A 264 -1.67 15.62 3.05
N VAL A 265 -2.61 15.66 2.11
CA VAL A 265 -3.14 14.46 1.46
C VAL A 265 -2.45 14.22 0.13
N TRP A 266 -1.96 13.01 -0.08
CA TRP A 266 -1.21 12.67 -1.29
C TRP A 266 -1.50 11.26 -1.77
N ARG A 267 -1.32 11.04 -3.07
CA ARG A 267 -1.46 9.70 -3.65
C ARG A 267 -0.31 8.81 -3.19
N ASN A 268 -0.64 7.75 -2.46
CA ASN A 268 0.33 6.75 -2.05
C ASN A 268 0.71 5.88 -3.26
N PRO A 269 2.00 5.78 -3.65
CA PRO A 269 2.41 5.01 -4.81
C PRO A 269 2.21 3.50 -4.65
N ALA A 270 2.22 2.98 -3.44
CA ALA A 270 2.00 1.56 -3.17
C ALA A 270 0.52 1.18 -3.32
N THR A 271 -0.39 1.95 -2.70
CA THR A 271 -1.83 1.62 -2.64
C THR A 271 -2.66 2.30 -3.73
N ASN A 272 -2.12 3.34 -4.40
CA ASN A 272 -2.83 4.23 -5.33
C ASN A 272 -3.99 5.02 -4.69
N ALA A 273 -4.18 4.96 -3.38
CA ALA A 273 -5.15 5.76 -2.65
C ALA A 273 -4.62 7.16 -2.35
N VAL A 274 -5.53 8.13 -2.17
CA VAL A 274 -5.21 9.44 -1.58
C VAL A 274 -5.31 9.29 -0.07
N GLU A 275 -4.19 9.46 0.63
CA GLU A 275 -4.05 9.21 2.05
C GLU A 275 -3.39 10.41 2.74
N SER A 276 -3.55 10.52 4.06
CA SER A 276 -2.79 11.50 4.85
C SER A 276 -1.32 11.15 4.82
N LYS A 277 -0.48 12.14 4.52
CA LYS A 277 0.97 12.02 4.42
C LYS A 277 1.66 13.03 5.31
N HIS A 278 2.56 12.54 6.16
CA HIS A 278 3.49 13.37 6.93
C HIS A 278 4.84 13.36 6.22
N THR A 279 5.36 14.53 5.86
CA THR A 279 6.65 14.63 5.19
C THR A 279 7.65 15.38 6.07
N LEU A 280 8.74 14.69 6.38
CA LEU A 280 9.92 15.28 7.01
C LEU A 280 10.74 15.98 5.94
N ILE A 281 11.16 17.21 6.20
CA ILE A 281 11.93 18.02 5.26
C ILE A 281 13.21 18.52 5.89
N GLN A 282 14.27 18.64 5.07
CA GLN A 282 15.54 19.25 5.46
C GLN A 282 16.16 20.00 4.30
N ARG A 283 16.59 21.24 4.58
CA ARG A 283 17.34 22.06 3.62
C ARG A 283 18.82 21.68 3.62
N VAL A 284 19.37 21.52 2.43
CA VAL A 284 20.82 21.31 2.19
C VAL A 284 21.24 22.29 1.09
N GLY A 285 21.91 23.38 1.44
CA GLY A 285 22.24 24.44 0.50
C GLY A 285 21.00 25.12 -0.07
N ASP A 286 20.84 25.06 -1.39
CA ASP A 286 19.70 25.59 -2.14
C ASP A 286 18.59 24.54 -2.41
N VAL A 287 18.72 23.35 -1.86
CA VAL A 287 17.80 22.22 -2.07
C VAL A 287 17.06 21.88 -0.79
N LEU A 288 15.76 21.66 -0.90
CA LEU A 288 14.89 21.01 0.07
C LEU A 288 14.84 19.54 -0.27
N LEU A 289 15.24 18.66 0.63
CA LEU A 289 14.97 17.21 0.59
C LEU A 289 13.74 16.89 1.43
N GLY A 290 12.92 15.96 0.95
CA GLY A 290 11.75 15.48 1.68
C GLY A 290 11.59 13.98 1.58
N VAL A 291 11.17 13.38 2.69
CA VAL A 291 10.74 11.97 2.79
C VAL A 291 9.46 11.90 3.60
N GLY A 292 8.46 11.21 3.08
CA GLY A 292 7.17 11.08 3.75
C GLY A 292 6.86 9.66 4.18
N TYR A 293 5.91 9.56 5.12
CA TYR A 293 5.23 8.33 5.49
C TYR A 293 3.72 8.59 5.52
N TYR A 294 2.92 7.55 5.27
CA TYR A 294 1.46 7.67 5.16
C TYR A 294 0.78 7.11 6.41
N THR A 295 -0.31 7.79 6.81
CA THR A 295 -1.19 7.34 7.89
C THR A 295 -2.60 7.10 7.34
N LYS A 296 -3.33 6.18 7.98
CA LYS A 296 -4.75 5.94 7.65
C LYS A 296 -5.63 6.98 8.29
#